data_3593f72cca0e8237571ae59c79edee4c
#
_entry.id   3593f72cca0e8237571ae59c79edee4c
#
_cell.length_a   1.000
_cell.length_b   1.000
_cell.length_c   1.000
_cell.angle_alpha   90.00
_cell.angle_beta   90.00
_cell.angle_gamma   90.00
#
_symmetry.space_group_name_H-M   'P 1'
#
loop_
_entity.id
_entity.type
_entity.pdbx_description
1 polymer ?
#
loop_
_entity_poly.entity_id
_entity_poly.type
_entity_poly.pdbx_seq_one_letter_code
_entity_poly.pdbx_strand_id
1 'polypeptide(L)'
;MLDANIKAQLKAYLEKLVAPIELVASLDERPASAEMRGLLEDIASLSDKVTLLENGVDARRPSFSIGKAGEQGARVRFAGLPMGHEFTSLILALLQVSGYAPKLSDEVIAQIKAIEAPNGQPLRFETYISLSCHNCPDVVQALNTLAALNPNIENVMIDGSLFQDEVNARQIMAVPSVYLNGEPYASGRMTVEEFVARLDTGAAARDAARLTGQAPFDVLVVGGGP
;
A
#
# COMPACT_ATOMS: atom_id res chain seq x y z
N MET A 1 3.27 -18.57 -13.19
CA MET A 1 1.92 -18.74 -13.77
C MET A 1 0.97 -19.19 -12.69
N LEU A 2 -0.18 -18.54 -12.60
CA LEU A 2 -1.25 -18.89 -11.66
C LEU A 2 -1.95 -20.17 -12.12
N ASP A 3 -2.34 -21.05 -11.19
CA ASP A 3 -3.17 -22.19 -11.53
C ASP A 3 -4.61 -21.77 -11.92
N ALA A 4 -5.37 -22.69 -12.52
CA ALA A 4 -6.70 -22.41 -13.05
C ALA A 4 -7.70 -21.96 -11.95
N ASN A 5 -7.58 -22.49 -10.73
CA ASN A 5 -8.46 -22.14 -9.62
C ASN A 5 -8.18 -20.70 -9.13
N ILE A 6 -6.91 -20.37 -8.95
CA ILE A 6 -6.48 -19.00 -8.57
C ILE A 6 -6.87 -18.00 -9.66
N LYS A 7 -6.71 -18.35 -10.95
CA LYS A 7 -7.16 -17.49 -12.06
C LYS A 7 -8.68 -17.25 -12.02
N ALA A 8 -9.48 -18.28 -11.77
CA ALA A 8 -10.94 -18.14 -11.66
C ALA A 8 -11.34 -17.21 -10.50
N GLN A 9 -10.71 -17.39 -9.34
CA GLN A 9 -10.95 -16.52 -8.18
C GLN A 9 -10.52 -15.08 -8.45
N LEU A 10 -9.32 -14.88 -9.02
CA LEU A 10 -8.80 -13.56 -9.36
C LEU A 10 -9.71 -12.86 -10.37
N LYS A 11 -10.19 -13.56 -11.39
CA LYS A 11 -11.16 -13.02 -12.36
C LYS A 11 -12.40 -12.46 -11.67
N ALA A 12 -12.98 -13.21 -10.72
CA ALA A 12 -14.16 -12.77 -9.96
C ALA A 12 -13.87 -11.49 -9.10
N TYR A 13 -12.63 -11.32 -8.62
CA TYR A 13 -12.24 -10.08 -7.96
C TYR A 13 -12.08 -8.94 -8.97
N LEU A 14 -11.46 -9.18 -10.13
CA LEU A 14 -11.24 -8.17 -11.15
C LEU A 14 -12.53 -7.63 -11.78
N GLU A 15 -13.63 -8.39 -11.75
CA GLU A 15 -14.97 -7.89 -12.12
C GLU A 15 -15.42 -6.70 -11.26
N LYS A 16 -14.87 -6.55 -10.05
CA LYS A 16 -15.18 -5.46 -9.12
C LYS A 16 -14.33 -4.19 -9.36
N LEU A 17 -13.42 -4.20 -10.32
CA LEU A 17 -12.66 -3.00 -10.68
C LEU A 17 -13.62 -1.88 -11.11
N VAL A 18 -13.46 -0.71 -10.47
CA VAL A 18 -14.31 0.47 -10.73
C VAL A 18 -13.85 1.17 -12.00
N ALA A 19 -12.57 1.51 -12.09
CA ALA A 19 -11.97 2.16 -13.23
C ALA A 19 -10.85 1.29 -13.83
N PRO A 20 -10.47 1.51 -15.11
CA PRO A 20 -9.31 0.87 -15.70
C PRO A 20 -8.02 1.22 -14.97
N ILE A 21 -7.11 0.25 -14.87
CA ILE A 21 -5.80 0.36 -14.23
C ILE A 21 -4.68 -0.06 -15.17
N GLU A 22 -3.49 0.46 -14.91
CA GLU A 22 -2.26 0.10 -15.60
C GLU A 22 -1.28 -0.56 -14.62
N LEU A 23 -0.68 -1.65 -15.04
CA LEU A 23 0.44 -2.31 -14.38
C LEU A 23 1.70 -1.92 -15.16
N VAL A 24 2.57 -1.12 -14.56
CA VAL A 24 3.81 -0.68 -15.21
C VAL A 24 4.97 -1.47 -14.62
N ALA A 25 5.49 -2.42 -15.40
CA ALA A 25 6.55 -3.32 -14.99
C ALA A 25 7.94 -2.77 -15.33
N SER A 26 8.85 -2.87 -14.36
CA SER A 26 10.29 -2.61 -14.49
C SER A 26 11.01 -3.94 -14.37
N LEU A 27 11.41 -4.53 -15.49
CA LEU A 27 11.96 -5.87 -15.60
C LEU A 27 13.42 -5.84 -16.10
N ASP A 28 14.11 -6.93 -15.88
CA ASP A 28 15.43 -7.24 -16.41
C ASP A 28 15.47 -8.69 -16.92
N GLU A 29 16.65 -9.22 -17.19
CA GLU A 29 16.82 -10.56 -17.76
C GLU A 29 16.87 -11.68 -16.71
N ARG A 30 16.74 -11.36 -15.41
CA ARG A 30 16.79 -12.37 -14.35
C ARG A 30 15.53 -13.25 -14.35
N PRO A 31 15.63 -14.51 -13.87
CA PRO A 31 14.49 -15.42 -13.77
C PRO A 31 13.29 -14.83 -13.02
N ALA A 32 13.52 -14.10 -11.93
CA ALA A 32 12.47 -13.45 -11.16
C ALA A 32 11.69 -12.41 -12.00
N SER A 33 12.31 -11.74 -12.96
CA SER A 33 11.62 -10.85 -13.91
C SER A 33 10.72 -11.61 -14.88
N ALA A 34 11.15 -12.79 -15.32
CA ALA A 34 10.31 -13.65 -16.16
C ALA A 34 9.10 -14.19 -15.40
N GLU A 35 9.26 -14.55 -14.12
CA GLU A 35 8.15 -14.96 -13.25
C GLU A 35 7.17 -13.82 -13.02
N MET A 36 7.66 -12.62 -12.75
CA MET A 36 6.81 -11.42 -12.59
C MET A 36 6.05 -11.11 -13.87
N ARG A 37 6.71 -11.14 -15.04
CA ARG A 37 6.03 -10.96 -16.32
C ARG A 37 4.87 -11.94 -16.47
N GLY A 38 5.10 -13.23 -16.22
CA GLY A 38 4.06 -14.25 -16.31
C GLY A 38 2.88 -14.01 -15.36
N LEU A 39 3.14 -13.51 -14.14
CA LEU A 39 2.09 -13.13 -13.19
C LEU A 39 1.27 -11.95 -13.72
N LEU A 40 1.94 -10.90 -14.21
CA LEU A 40 1.27 -9.69 -14.69
C LEU A 40 0.49 -9.92 -15.99
N GLU A 41 1.01 -10.75 -16.90
CA GLU A 41 0.30 -11.21 -18.10
C GLU A 41 -0.96 -12.00 -17.73
N ASP A 42 -0.85 -12.92 -16.75
CA ASP A 42 -2.00 -13.67 -16.26
C ASP A 42 -3.08 -12.72 -15.74
N ILE A 43 -2.70 -11.71 -14.91
CA ILE A 43 -3.65 -10.73 -14.38
C ILE A 43 -4.29 -9.92 -15.52
N ALA A 44 -3.51 -9.37 -16.43
CA ALA A 44 -4.00 -8.56 -17.55
C ALA A 44 -4.93 -9.34 -18.47
N SER A 45 -4.69 -10.65 -18.67
CA SER A 45 -5.54 -11.52 -19.49
C SER A 45 -6.94 -11.79 -18.91
N LEU A 46 -7.14 -11.50 -17.61
CA LEU A 46 -8.39 -11.81 -16.91
C LEU A 46 -9.40 -10.66 -16.92
N SER A 47 -9.01 -9.44 -17.33
CA SER A 47 -9.90 -8.28 -17.34
C SER A 47 -9.48 -7.23 -18.38
N ASP A 48 -10.41 -6.76 -19.19
CA ASP A 48 -10.20 -5.68 -20.15
C ASP A 48 -9.92 -4.32 -19.46
N LYS A 49 -10.12 -4.25 -18.15
CA LYS A 49 -9.79 -3.06 -17.33
C LYS A 49 -8.33 -3.05 -16.84
N VAL A 50 -7.53 -4.04 -17.17
CA VAL A 50 -6.13 -4.13 -16.74
C VAL A 50 -5.22 -4.10 -17.96
N THR A 51 -4.35 -3.11 -18.03
CA THR A 51 -3.34 -2.98 -19.08
C THR A 51 -1.95 -3.22 -18.49
N LEU A 52 -1.15 -4.08 -19.13
CA LEU A 52 0.25 -4.29 -18.77
C LEU A 52 1.15 -3.43 -19.68
N LEU A 53 2.05 -2.67 -19.07
CA LEU A 53 3.09 -1.89 -19.73
C LEU A 53 4.46 -2.33 -19.20
N GLU A 54 5.40 -2.65 -20.09
CA GLU A 54 6.76 -3.09 -19.72
C GLU A 54 7.82 -1.99 -19.91
N ASN A 55 7.43 -0.76 -19.75
CA ASN A 55 8.30 0.40 -19.94
C ASN A 55 8.67 1.11 -18.62
N GLY A 56 8.53 0.42 -17.51
CA GLY A 56 8.91 0.92 -16.19
C GLY A 56 10.41 1.18 -16.07
N VAL A 57 10.77 2.20 -15.30
CA VAL A 57 12.15 2.66 -15.10
C VAL A 57 12.58 2.60 -13.63
N ASP A 58 11.87 1.83 -12.79
CA ASP A 58 12.25 1.67 -11.39
C ASP A 58 13.65 1.04 -11.27
N ALA A 59 14.40 1.52 -10.28
CA ALA A 59 15.74 0.98 -10.01
C ALA A 59 15.67 -0.43 -9.44
N ARG A 60 14.64 -0.73 -8.65
CA ARG A 60 14.39 -2.09 -8.14
C ARG A 60 13.76 -2.93 -9.24
N ARG A 61 14.42 -4.00 -9.63
CA ARG A 61 13.95 -4.97 -10.64
C ARG A 61 14.07 -6.38 -10.09
N PRO A 62 13.07 -7.26 -10.29
CA PRO A 62 11.78 -6.96 -10.86
C PRO A 62 10.90 -6.15 -9.92
N SER A 63 10.13 -5.23 -10.49
CA SER A 63 9.11 -4.49 -9.76
C SER A 63 7.97 -4.10 -10.71
N PHE A 64 6.84 -3.71 -10.14
CA PHE A 64 5.77 -3.09 -10.90
C PHE A 64 5.01 -2.10 -10.03
N SER A 65 4.38 -1.14 -10.68
CA SER A 65 3.47 -0.20 -10.05
C SER A 65 2.05 -0.39 -10.57
N ILE A 66 1.08 -0.01 -9.75
CA ILE A 66 -0.35 0.00 -10.08
C ILE A 66 -0.82 1.44 -10.08
N GLY A 67 -1.35 1.90 -11.21
CA GLY A 67 -1.92 3.23 -11.38
C GLY A 67 -3.28 3.17 -12.07
N LYS A 68 -4.06 4.25 -11.99
CA LYS A 68 -5.24 4.39 -12.84
C LYS A 68 -4.80 4.67 -14.26
N ALA A 69 -5.51 4.11 -15.23
CA ALA A 69 -5.20 4.32 -16.64
C ALA A 69 -5.21 5.81 -17.00
N GLY A 70 -4.13 6.27 -17.63
CA GLY A 70 -3.95 7.66 -18.03
C GLY A 70 -3.57 8.66 -16.92
N GLU A 71 -3.45 8.22 -15.64
CA GLU A 71 -2.94 9.06 -14.56
C GLU A 71 -1.41 8.86 -14.44
N GLN A 72 -0.67 9.95 -14.26
CA GLN A 72 0.77 9.88 -13.96
C GLN A 72 1.00 9.69 -12.45
N GLY A 73 2.08 8.97 -12.10
CA GLY A 73 2.51 8.85 -10.70
C GLY A 73 1.78 7.74 -9.94
N ALA A 74 1.98 6.50 -10.37
CA ALA A 74 1.52 5.34 -9.60
C ALA A 74 2.12 5.33 -8.20
N ARG A 75 1.25 5.23 -7.18
CA ARG A 75 1.61 5.37 -5.77
C ARG A 75 1.78 4.04 -5.04
N VAL A 76 1.25 2.96 -5.62
CA VAL A 76 1.35 1.61 -5.06
C VAL A 76 2.31 0.79 -5.91
N ARG A 77 3.34 0.23 -5.29
CA ARG A 77 4.40 -0.53 -5.96
C ARG A 77 4.72 -1.82 -5.22
N PHE A 78 5.16 -2.80 -6.00
CA PHE A 78 5.65 -4.07 -5.51
C PHE A 78 7.04 -4.34 -6.12
N ALA A 79 8.06 -4.38 -5.30
CA ALA A 79 9.40 -4.80 -5.65
C ALA A 79 9.58 -6.26 -5.19
N GLY A 80 9.44 -7.18 -6.12
CA GLY A 80 9.30 -8.61 -5.91
C GLY A 80 7.89 -9.12 -6.22
N LEU A 81 7.72 -10.45 -6.22
CA LEU A 81 6.44 -11.09 -6.53
C LEU A 81 5.55 -11.13 -5.28
N PRO A 82 4.37 -10.48 -5.28
CA PRO A 82 3.44 -10.52 -4.15
C PRO A 82 2.63 -11.83 -4.15
N MET A 83 3.31 -12.91 -3.83
CA MET A 83 2.75 -14.27 -3.74
C MET A 83 2.68 -14.73 -2.28
N GLY A 84 2.24 -15.96 -2.05
CA GLY A 84 2.08 -16.48 -0.69
C GLY A 84 1.12 -15.62 0.13
N HIS A 85 1.57 -15.15 1.29
CA HIS A 85 0.74 -14.31 2.18
C HIS A 85 0.42 -12.92 1.57
N GLU A 86 1.25 -12.41 0.64
CA GLU A 86 1.05 -11.09 0.01
C GLU A 86 0.11 -11.11 -1.21
N PHE A 87 -0.37 -12.29 -1.63
CA PHE A 87 -1.30 -12.35 -2.77
C PHE A 87 -2.61 -11.58 -2.52
N THR A 88 -3.12 -11.62 -1.30
CA THR A 88 -4.28 -10.80 -0.90
C THR A 88 -3.98 -9.31 -0.94
N SER A 89 -2.75 -8.91 -0.56
CA SER A 89 -2.32 -7.52 -0.63
C SER A 89 -2.31 -7.00 -2.08
N LEU A 90 -1.89 -7.84 -3.03
CA LEU A 90 -1.98 -7.54 -4.46
C LEU A 90 -3.44 -7.34 -4.92
N ILE A 91 -4.33 -8.29 -4.59
CA ILE A 91 -5.74 -8.20 -4.99
C ILE A 91 -6.39 -6.92 -4.46
N LEU A 92 -6.18 -6.61 -3.19
CA LEU A 92 -6.73 -5.39 -2.58
C LEU A 92 -6.15 -4.12 -3.21
N ALA A 93 -4.86 -4.10 -3.52
CA ALA A 93 -4.22 -2.98 -4.21
C ALA A 93 -4.82 -2.72 -5.60
N LEU A 94 -5.04 -3.78 -6.41
CA LEU A 94 -5.68 -3.66 -7.72
C LEU A 94 -7.09 -3.04 -7.59
N LEU A 95 -7.88 -3.52 -6.64
CA LEU A 95 -9.23 -3.02 -6.40
C LEU A 95 -9.22 -1.56 -5.92
N GLN A 96 -8.43 -1.25 -4.90
CA GLN A 96 -8.42 0.08 -4.28
C GLN A 96 -7.86 1.16 -5.21
N VAL A 97 -6.81 0.86 -5.97
CA VAL A 97 -6.28 1.78 -7.00
C VAL A 97 -7.32 2.04 -8.08
N SER A 98 -8.14 1.06 -8.45
CA SER A 98 -9.26 1.27 -9.39
C SER A 98 -10.37 2.18 -8.84
N GLY A 99 -10.39 2.45 -7.55
CA GLY A 99 -11.42 3.25 -6.87
C GLY A 99 -12.42 2.42 -6.05
N TYR A 100 -12.20 1.12 -5.88
CA TYR A 100 -13.01 0.30 -4.97
C TYR A 100 -12.79 0.75 -3.52
N ALA A 101 -13.88 1.07 -2.82
CA ALA A 101 -13.81 1.59 -1.45
C ALA A 101 -13.22 0.56 -0.46
N PRO A 102 -12.24 0.92 0.35
CA PRO A 102 -11.76 0.06 1.42
C PRO A 102 -12.82 -0.09 2.52
N LYS A 103 -12.73 -1.18 3.28
CA LYS A 103 -13.61 -1.42 4.43
C LYS A 103 -13.12 -0.64 5.67
N LEU A 104 -13.23 0.68 5.60
CA LEU A 104 -12.89 1.61 6.68
C LEU A 104 -14.08 2.51 6.96
N SER A 105 -14.14 3.11 8.15
CA SER A 105 -15.16 4.14 8.45
C SER A 105 -14.89 5.41 7.62
N ASP A 106 -15.97 6.17 7.36
CA ASP A 106 -15.86 7.43 6.64
C ASP A 106 -14.93 8.43 7.36
N GLU A 107 -14.90 8.36 8.70
CA GLU A 107 -14.00 9.17 9.53
C GLU A 107 -12.51 8.86 9.24
N VAL A 108 -12.13 7.59 9.24
CA VAL A 108 -10.76 7.16 8.93
C VAL A 108 -10.40 7.52 7.49
N ILE A 109 -11.30 7.34 6.54
CA ILE A 109 -11.09 7.73 5.14
C ILE A 109 -10.86 9.25 5.03
N ALA A 110 -11.63 10.06 5.75
CA ALA A 110 -11.47 11.50 5.77
C ALA A 110 -10.13 11.91 6.39
N GLN A 111 -9.71 11.27 7.48
CA GLN A 111 -8.41 11.48 8.11
C GLN A 111 -7.26 11.15 7.13
N ILE A 112 -7.32 9.99 6.44
CA ILE A 112 -6.31 9.62 5.44
C ILE A 112 -6.20 10.70 4.36
N LYS A 113 -7.33 11.15 3.81
CA LYS A 113 -7.36 12.18 2.75
C LYS A 113 -6.84 13.54 3.21
N ALA A 114 -6.91 13.83 4.51
CA ALA A 114 -6.45 15.07 5.10
C ALA A 114 -4.94 15.08 5.43
N ILE A 115 -4.23 13.95 5.30
CA ILE A 115 -2.78 13.91 5.52
C ILE A 115 -2.09 14.74 4.45
N GLU A 116 -1.34 15.74 4.90
CA GLU A 116 -0.60 16.64 4.02
C GLU A 116 0.84 16.16 3.82
N ALA A 117 1.39 16.49 2.67
CA ALA A 117 2.81 16.26 2.38
C ALA A 117 3.65 17.39 2.98
N PRO A 118 4.53 17.12 3.94
CA PRO A 118 5.42 18.14 4.49
C PRO A 118 6.26 18.78 3.38
N ASN A 119 6.28 20.10 3.33
CA ASN A 119 7.05 20.87 2.34
C ASN A 119 6.75 20.49 0.87
N GLY A 120 5.56 19.95 0.58
CA GLY A 120 5.16 19.51 -0.76
C GLY A 120 5.87 18.24 -1.24
N GLN A 121 6.59 17.53 -0.36
CA GLN A 121 7.24 16.26 -0.70
C GLN A 121 6.35 15.09 -0.30
N PRO A 122 6.10 14.12 -1.19
CA PRO A 122 5.27 12.98 -0.86
C PRO A 122 5.88 12.15 0.29
N LEU A 123 5.02 11.56 1.08
CA LEU A 123 5.37 10.59 2.12
C LEU A 123 5.64 9.24 1.42
N ARG A 124 6.90 8.89 1.24
CA ARG A 124 7.33 7.67 0.55
C ARG A 124 7.64 6.58 1.54
N PHE A 125 6.77 5.59 1.61
CA PHE A 125 6.96 4.40 2.44
C PHE A 125 7.66 3.30 1.66
N GLU A 126 8.60 2.64 2.34
CA GLU A 126 9.28 1.43 1.90
C GLU A 126 9.01 0.35 2.95
N THR A 127 8.28 -0.69 2.55
CA THR A 127 7.85 -1.76 3.45
C THR A 127 8.60 -3.04 3.12
N TYR A 128 9.62 -3.36 3.91
CA TYR A 128 10.38 -4.61 3.77
C TYR A 128 9.63 -5.77 4.40
N ILE A 129 9.47 -6.83 3.60
CA ILE A 129 8.70 -8.02 3.97
C ILE A 129 9.49 -9.31 3.67
N SER A 130 8.93 -10.42 4.16
CA SER A 130 9.21 -11.77 3.69
C SER A 130 7.90 -12.42 3.27
N LEU A 131 7.90 -13.17 2.17
CA LEU A 131 6.69 -13.86 1.68
C LEU A 131 6.14 -14.92 2.67
N SER A 132 6.94 -15.36 3.63
CA SER A 132 6.53 -16.25 4.72
C SER A 132 6.08 -15.54 6.00
N CYS A 133 6.13 -14.23 6.03
CA CYS A 133 5.76 -13.42 7.20
C CYS A 133 4.24 -13.27 7.31
N HIS A 134 3.64 -13.72 8.40
CA HIS A 134 2.18 -13.65 8.61
C HIS A 134 1.65 -12.25 8.95
N ASN A 135 2.49 -11.39 9.52
CA ASN A 135 2.11 -10.03 9.92
C ASN A 135 2.40 -8.97 8.85
N CYS A 136 3.20 -9.32 7.81
CA CYS A 136 3.58 -8.39 6.76
C CYS A 136 2.38 -7.91 5.92
N PRO A 137 1.41 -8.78 5.55
CA PRO A 137 0.26 -8.35 4.77
C PRO A 137 -0.56 -7.24 5.42
N ASP A 138 -0.71 -7.24 6.75
CA ASP A 138 -1.47 -6.20 7.45
C ASP A 138 -0.84 -4.81 7.23
N VAL A 139 0.48 -4.73 7.29
CA VAL A 139 1.24 -3.48 7.10
C VAL A 139 1.25 -3.04 5.63
N VAL A 140 1.48 -3.98 4.71
CA VAL A 140 1.45 -3.71 3.26
C VAL A 140 0.07 -3.21 2.84
N GLN A 141 -0.99 -3.87 3.26
CA GLN A 141 -2.37 -3.49 2.94
C GLN A 141 -2.74 -2.14 3.55
N ALA A 142 -2.33 -1.86 4.79
CA ALA A 142 -2.56 -0.57 5.42
C ALA A 142 -1.92 0.56 4.61
N LEU A 143 -0.63 0.47 4.30
CA LEU A 143 0.09 1.51 3.56
C LEU A 143 -0.36 1.63 2.09
N ASN A 144 -0.70 0.52 1.43
CA ASN A 144 -1.30 0.55 0.10
C ASN A 144 -2.66 1.25 0.11
N THR A 145 -3.47 1.05 1.15
CA THR A 145 -4.76 1.73 1.33
C THR A 145 -4.57 3.23 1.50
N LEU A 146 -3.60 3.66 2.31
CA LEU A 146 -3.25 5.07 2.46
C LEU A 146 -2.83 5.67 1.11
N ALA A 147 -1.94 5.00 0.38
CA ALA A 147 -1.44 5.44 -0.92
C ALA A 147 -2.55 5.48 -2.00
N ALA A 148 -3.50 4.55 -1.97
CA ALA A 148 -4.64 4.56 -2.90
C ALA A 148 -5.59 5.73 -2.66
N LEU A 149 -5.78 6.14 -1.38
CA LEU A 149 -6.72 7.19 -0.97
C LEU A 149 -6.12 8.60 -0.98
N ASN A 150 -4.80 8.74 -0.79
CA ASN A 150 -4.16 10.04 -0.65
C ASN A 150 -3.01 10.22 -1.66
N PRO A 151 -3.07 11.27 -2.52
CA PRO A 151 -2.04 11.53 -3.54
C PRO A 151 -0.67 11.91 -2.96
N ASN A 152 -0.62 12.30 -1.69
CA ASN A 152 0.63 12.65 -1.00
C ASN A 152 1.36 11.44 -0.43
N ILE A 153 0.82 10.22 -0.58
CA ILE A 153 1.39 9.01 0.01
C ILE A 153 1.74 8.02 -1.10
N GLU A 154 2.95 7.50 -1.04
CA GLU A 154 3.44 6.40 -1.88
C GLU A 154 3.87 5.24 -0.98
N ASN A 155 3.65 4.01 -1.44
CA ASN A 155 4.18 2.82 -0.78
C ASN A 155 4.79 1.85 -1.79
N VAL A 156 5.92 1.28 -1.43
CA VAL A 156 6.52 0.14 -2.11
C VAL A 156 6.70 -1.02 -1.13
N MET A 157 6.08 -2.16 -1.43
CA MET A 157 6.39 -3.44 -0.80
C MET A 157 7.72 -3.95 -1.37
N ILE A 158 8.64 -4.35 -0.53
CA ILE A 158 9.98 -4.84 -0.94
C ILE A 158 10.18 -6.23 -0.36
N ASP A 159 10.31 -7.23 -1.23
CA ASP A 159 10.71 -8.58 -0.82
C ASP A 159 12.19 -8.58 -0.45
N GLY A 160 12.48 -8.65 0.85
CA GLY A 160 13.85 -8.64 1.37
C GLY A 160 14.72 -9.79 0.86
N SER A 161 14.13 -10.88 0.38
CA SER A 161 14.89 -12.00 -0.20
C SER A 161 15.50 -11.67 -1.57
N LEU A 162 14.84 -10.82 -2.34
CA LEU A 162 15.32 -10.36 -3.66
C LEU A 162 16.22 -9.14 -3.56
N PHE A 163 16.06 -8.32 -2.51
CA PHE A 163 16.80 -7.07 -2.31
C PHE A 163 17.68 -7.12 -1.06
N GLN A 164 18.44 -8.21 -0.92
CA GLN A 164 19.28 -8.47 0.26
C GLN A 164 20.33 -7.40 0.51
N ASP A 165 20.88 -6.80 -0.53
CA ASP A 165 21.86 -5.73 -0.39
C ASP A 165 21.28 -4.52 0.34
N GLU A 166 20.02 -4.17 0.06
CA GLU A 166 19.31 -3.10 0.79
C GLU A 166 19.02 -3.49 2.23
N VAL A 167 18.58 -4.74 2.46
CA VAL A 167 18.34 -5.30 3.81
C VAL A 167 19.59 -5.24 4.66
N ASN A 168 20.74 -5.66 4.08
CA ASN A 168 22.03 -5.65 4.77
C ASN A 168 22.54 -4.23 5.03
N ALA A 169 22.46 -3.34 4.04
CA ALA A 169 22.88 -1.94 4.18
C ALA A 169 22.09 -1.20 5.26
N ARG A 170 20.79 -1.49 5.41
CA ARG A 170 19.90 -0.92 6.42
C ARG A 170 19.89 -1.70 7.73
N GLN A 171 20.62 -2.81 7.83
CA GLN A 171 20.68 -3.69 9.01
C GLN A 171 19.27 -4.14 9.48
N ILE A 172 18.39 -4.49 8.54
CA ILE A 172 17.04 -4.93 8.84
C ILE A 172 17.09 -6.35 9.43
N MET A 173 16.75 -6.48 10.71
CA MET A 173 16.83 -7.74 11.47
C MET A 173 15.48 -8.46 11.60
N ALA A 174 14.39 -7.77 11.30
CA ALA A 174 13.03 -8.31 11.43
C ALA A 174 12.09 -7.68 10.40
N VAL A 175 11.02 -8.40 10.04
CA VAL A 175 9.98 -7.91 9.12
C VAL A 175 8.59 -8.08 9.78
N PRO A 176 7.63 -7.20 9.47
CA PRO A 176 7.75 -6.05 8.56
C PRO A 176 8.59 -4.92 9.16
N SER A 177 9.40 -4.28 8.33
CA SER A 177 10.13 -3.05 8.65
C SER A 177 9.74 -1.97 7.68
N VAL A 178 9.32 -0.81 8.20
CA VAL A 178 8.83 0.32 7.44
C VAL A 178 9.80 1.49 7.56
N TYR A 179 10.15 2.05 6.42
CA TYR A 179 10.92 3.28 6.29
C TYR A 179 10.03 4.37 5.69
N LEU A 180 10.21 5.61 6.14
CA LEU A 180 9.54 6.77 5.60
C LEU A 180 10.61 7.77 5.11
N ASN A 181 10.57 8.08 3.81
CA ASN A 181 11.55 8.97 3.17
C ASN A 181 13.01 8.56 3.43
N GLY A 182 13.27 7.25 3.48
CA GLY A 182 14.60 6.68 3.70
C GLY A 182 14.98 6.47 5.17
N GLU A 183 14.23 7.01 6.13
CA GLU A 183 14.49 6.89 7.56
C GLU A 183 13.64 5.78 8.20
N PRO A 184 14.16 5.03 9.20
CA PRO A 184 13.40 4.04 9.94
C PRO A 184 12.15 4.67 10.56
N TYR A 185 10.98 4.08 10.31
CA TYR A 185 9.71 4.62 10.78
C TYR A 185 8.97 3.70 11.76
N ALA A 186 8.83 2.42 11.40
CA ALA A 186 8.12 1.44 12.22
C ALA A 186 8.66 0.03 11.99
N SER A 187 8.46 -0.85 12.98
CA SER A 187 8.75 -2.27 12.89
C SER A 187 7.64 -3.06 13.57
N GLY A 188 7.30 -4.21 13.00
CA GLY A 188 6.20 -5.04 13.47
C GLY A 188 4.85 -4.62 12.88
N ARG A 189 3.80 -5.30 13.35
CA ARG A 189 2.43 -5.10 12.88
C ARG A 189 1.92 -3.70 13.24
N MET A 190 1.28 -3.03 12.29
CA MET A 190 0.56 -1.77 12.48
C MET A 190 -0.72 -1.76 11.65
N THR A 191 -1.78 -1.17 12.19
CA THR A 191 -3.07 -1.00 11.53
C THR A 191 -3.13 0.33 10.76
N VAL A 192 -4.16 0.49 9.93
CA VAL A 192 -4.45 1.75 9.23
C VAL A 192 -4.59 2.91 10.22
N GLU A 193 -5.33 2.69 11.31
CA GLU A 193 -5.61 3.71 12.33
C GLU A 193 -4.34 4.15 13.05
N GLU A 194 -3.42 3.21 13.34
CA GLU A 194 -2.13 3.51 13.96
C GLU A 194 -1.23 4.33 13.03
N PHE A 195 -1.23 4.03 11.72
CA PHE A 195 -0.53 4.85 10.74
C PHE A 195 -1.13 6.24 10.64
N VAL A 196 -2.46 6.35 10.56
CA VAL A 196 -3.16 7.64 10.51
C VAL A 196 -2.84 8.47 11.75
N ALA A 197 -2.93 7.89 12.94
CA ALA A 197 -2.64 8.59 14.19
C ALA A 197 -1.20 9.13 14.25
N ARG A 198 -0.24 8.42 13.66
CA ARG A 198 1.16 8.87 13.60
C ARG A 198 1.42 9.95 12.55
N LEU A 199 0.68 9.92 11.45
CA LEU A 199 0.88 10.83 10.32
C LEU A 199 0.05 12.11 10.45
N ASP A 200 -1.06 12.04 11.18
CA ASP A 200 -2.00 13.14 11.32
C ASP A 200 -1.55 14.16 12.36
N THR A 201 -0.61 15.02 11.97
CA THR A 201 -0.13 16.12 12.82
C THR A 201 -1.19 17.19 13.09
N GLY A 202 -2.30 17.17 12.34
CA GLY A 202 -3.43 18.11 12.51
C GLY A 202 -4.56 17.58 13.41
N ALA A 203 -4.50 16.31 13.88
CA ALA A 203 -5.55 15.71 14.69
C ALA A 203 -5.85 16.53 15.96
N ALA A 204 -4.82 16.95 16.68
CA ALA A 204 -4.96 17.76 17.90
C ALA A 204 -5.64 19.11 17.64
N ALA A 205 -5.37 19.77 16.51
CA ALA A 205 -6.00 21.03 16.15
C ALA A 205 -7.47 20.84 15.76
N ARG A 206 -7.81 19.74 15.04
CA ARG A 206 -9.19 19.40 14.69
C ARG A 206 -10.00 19.00 15.92
N ASP A 207 -9.44 18.24 16.84
CA ASP A 207 -10.09 17.88 18.10
C ASP A 207 -10.34 19.09 18.99
N ALA A 208 -9.35 20.00 19.08
CA ALA A 208 -9.52 21.28 19.78
C ALA A 208 -10.63 22.13 19.14
N ALA A 209 -10.69 22.23 17.81
CA ALA A 209 -11.73 22.97 17.11
C ALA A 209 -13.12 22.32 17.31
N ARG A 210 -13.21 20.98 17.36
CA ARG A 210 -14.44 20.26 17.64
C ARG A 210 -14.91 20.49 19.08
N LEU A 211 -14.00 20.51 20.05
CA LEU A 211 -14.30 20.77 21.45
C LEU A 211 -14.74 22.21 21.66
N THR A 212 -14.13 23.19 21.00
CA THR A 212 -14.52 24.61 21.10
C THR A 212 -15.86 24.92 20.43
N GLY A 213 -16.28 24.09 19.46
CA GLY A 213 -17.60 24.21 18.81
C GLY A 213 -18.74 23.50 19.55
N GLN A 214 -18.49 22.76 20.61
CA GLN A 214 -19.52 22.11 21.42
C GLN A 214 -20.07 23.07 22.45
N ALA A 215 -21.39 22.94 22.73
CA ALA A 215 -22.00 23.67 23.84
C ALA A 215 -21.32 23.30 25.17
N PRO A 216 -21.21 24.23 26.13
CA PRO A 216 -20.63 23.95 27.44
C PRO A 216 -21.36 22.78 28.12
N PHE A 217 -20.59 21.83 28.67
CA PHE A 217 -21.14 20.73 29.44
C PHE A 217 -21.50 21.24 30.86
N ASP A 218 -22.65 20.87 31.38
CA ASP A 218 -23.03 21.17 32.76
C ASP A 218 -22.22 20.37 33.78
N VAL A 219 -21.68 19.21 33.36
CA VAL A 219 -20.83 18.34 34.19
C VAL A 219 -19.76 17.67 33.33
N LEU A 220 -18.52 17.77 33.77
CA LEU A 220 -17.38 17.01 33.20
C LEU A 220 -16.83 16.03 34.23
N VAL A 221 -16.96 14.73 33.98
CA VAL A 221 -16.34 13.67 34.80
C VAL A 221 -15.01 13.29 34.19
N VAL A 222 -13.91 13.60 34.89
CA VAL A 222 -12.55 13.26 34.49
C VAL A 222 -12.02 12.15 35.36
N GLY A 223 -11.75 10.99 34.74
CA GLY A 223 -11.20 9.81 35.42
C GLY A 223 -12.31 8.92 35.96
N GLY A 224 -12.22 7.67 35.72
CA GLY A 224 -13.16 6.63 36.10
C GLY A 224 -12.65 5.24 35.74
N GLY A 225 -11.32 5.07 35.71
CA GLY A 225 -10.71 3.75 35.62
C GLY A 225 -10.66 3.06 36.99
N PRO A 226 -10.70 1.70 37.01
CA PRO A 226 -10.55 0.91 38.23
C PRO A 226 -9.18 1.11 38.86
#